data_915e23b582b720d38e1a76dabd2503db
#
_entry.id   915e23b582b720d38e1a76dabd2503db
#
_cell.length_a   1.000
_cell.length_b   1.000
_cell.length_c   1.000
_cell.angle_alpha   90.00
_cell.angle_beta   90.00
_cell.angle_gamma   90.00
#
_symmetry.space_group_name_H-M   'P 1'
#
loop_
_entity.id
_entity.type
_entity.pdbx_description
1 polymer ?
#
loop_
_entity_poly.entity_id
_entity_poly.type
_entity_poly.pdbx_seq_one_letter_code
_entity_poly.pdbx_strand_id
1 'polypeptide(L)'
;MIRPIHQKLSGGKEELIIQYEPNTEADQLEAAVKKSREADRKQKTTLVGPHRDDLSFYINGIDIRRFGSQGQQRTAALSLKLAEIELVKKIKKEYPILLLDDVLSELDGKRQDHLLASIRHIQTIITCTGLDDFISHSFQIDKTFRVVSGTVTCERPNKTTSQT
;
A
#
# COMPACT_ATOMS: atom_id res chain seq x y z
N MET A 1 -6.72 10.77 7.18
CA MET A 1 -5.52 10.63 6.34
C MET A 1 -5.73 9.66 5.18
N ILE A 2 -6.14 8.41 5.39
CA ILE A 2 -6.32 7.41 4.32
C ILE A 2 -7.47 7.71 3.36
N ARG A 3 -8.61 8.24 3.83
CA ARG A 3 -9.80 8.53 3.00
C ARG A 3 -9.49 9.36 1.75
N PRO A 4 -8.84 10.54 1.84
CA PRO A 4 -8.54 11.35 0.66
C PRO A 4 -7.57 10.65 -0.31
N ILE A 5 -6.68 9.79 0.19
CA ILE A 5 -5.77 9.00 -0.64
C ILE A 5 -6.57 7.96 -1.43
N HIS A 6 -7.43 7.21 -0.74
CA HIS A 6 -8.26 6.20 -1.38
C HIS A 6 -9.23 6.80 -2.39
N GLN A 7 -9.86 7.93 -2.07
CA GLN A 7 -10.73 8.65 -3.01
C GLN A 7 -9.99 9.03 -4.30
N LYS A 8 -8.74 9.51 -4.21
CA LYS A 8 -7.93 9.78 -5.40
C LYS A 8 -7.66 8.52 -6.23
N LEU A 9 -7.26 7.42 -5.59
CA LEU A 9 -6.96 6.16 -6.26
C LEU A 9 -8.20 5.50 -6.90
N SER A 10 -9.36 5.64 -6.27
CA SER A 10 -10.62 5.06 -6.76
C SER A 10 -11.40 5.98 -7.72
N GLY A 11 -10.87 7.17 -8.04
CA GLY A 11 -11.55 8.17 -8.85
C GLY A 11 -12.77 8.78 -8.18
N GLY A 12 -12.78 8.90 -6.84
CA GLY A 12 -13.83 9.53 -6.05
C GLY A 12 -15.08 8.67 -5.80
N LYS A 13 -15.09 7.42 -6.26
CA LYS A 13 -16.29 6.56 -6.25
C LYS A 13 -16.44 5.74 -4.97
N GLU A 14 -15.38 5.60 -4.20
CA GLU A 14 -15.32 4.70 -3.06
C GLU A 14 -14.94 5.45 -1.78
N GLU A 15 -15.69 5.24 -0.72
CA GLU A 15 -15.37 5.72 0.61
C GLU A 15 -14.77 4.57 1.43
N LEU A 16 -13.48 4.66 1.74
CA LEU A 16 -12.77 3.67 2.57
C LEU A 16 -12.86 4.06 4.05
N ILE A 17 -13.32 3.12 4.87
CA ILE A 17 -13.31 3.19 6.33
C ILE A 17 -12.45 2.06 6.85
N ILE A 18 -11.57 2.37 7.81
CA ILE A 18 -10.81 1.37 8.57
C ILE A 18 -11.36 1.37 9.98
N GLN A 19 -11.68 0.21 10.49
CA GLN A 19 -12.10 -0.02 11.86
C GLN A 19 -11.05 -0.86 12.58
N TYR A 20 -10.62 -0.39 13.74
CA TYR A 20 -9.74 -1.15 14.62
C TYR A 20 -10.59 -2.14 15.42
N GLU A 21 -10.16 -3.39 15.45
CA GLU A 21 -10.82 -4.49 16.15
C GLU A 21 -9.86 -5.05 17.20
N PRO A 22 -9.97 -4.57 18.46
CA PRO A 22 -9.15 -5.09 19.53
C PRO A 22 -9.53 -6.55 19.82
N ASN A 23 -8.54 -7.40 19.98
CA ASN A 23 -8.74 -8.79 20.44
C ASN A 23 -9.36 -8.83 21.83
N THR A 24 -9.00 -7.85 22.66
CA THR A 24 -9.51 -7.69 24.03
C THR A 24 -9.46 -6.21 24.39
N GLU A 25 -10.51 -5.72 25.06
CA GLU A 25 -10.53 -4.34 25.55
C GLU A 25 -9.43 -4.11 26.60
N ALA A 26 -8.88 -2.89 26.64
CA ALA A 26 -7.70 -2.56 27.44
C ALA A 26 -7.91 -2.83 28.95
N ASP A 27 -9.11 -2.57 29.46
CA ASP A 27 -9.50 -2.80 30.88
C ASP A 27 -9.67 -4.28 31.21
N GLN A 28 -9.88 -5.14 30.22
CA GLN A 28 -10.08 -6.58 30.37
C GLN A 28 -8.81 -7.39 30.09
N LEU A 29 -7.75 -6.75 29.59
CA LEU A 29 -6.54 -7.42 29.09
C LEU A 29 -5.90 -8.32 30.17
N GLU A 30 -5.72 -7.83 31.39
CA GLU A 30 -5.07 -8.60 32.45
C GLU A 30 -5.86 -9.87 32.81
N ALA A 31 -7.18 -9.75 32.93
CA ALA A 31 -8.06 -10.89 33.25
C ALA A 31 -8.07 -11.92 32.10
N ALA A 32 -8.12 -11.45 30.85
CA ALA A 32 -8.12 -12.29 29.67
C ALA A 32 -6.79 -13.07 29.52
N VAL A 33 -5.64 -12.42 29.74
CA VAL A 33 -4.31 -13.08 29.72
C VAL A 33 -4.22 -14.12 30.82
N LYS A 34 -4.71 -13.85 32.05
CA LYS A 34 -4.73 -14.84 33.13
C LYS A 34 -5.57 -16.07 32.75
N LYS A 35 -6.72 -15.85 32.12
CA LYS A 35 -7.64 -16.91 31.70
C LYS A 35 -7.09 -17.76 30.56
N SER A 36 -6.34 -17.18 29.62
CA SER A 36 -5.80 -17.88 28.46
C SER A 36 -4.56 -18.74 28.75
N ARG A 37 -3.96 -18.61 29.91
CA ARG A 37 -2.62 -19.17 30.26
C ARG A 37 -2.46 -20.66 29.96
N GLU A 38 -3.46 -21.48 30.25
CA GLU A 38 -3.39 -22.92 29.99
C GLU A 38 -3.46 -23.23 28.49
N ALA A 39 -4.32 -22.52 27.75
CA ALA A 39 -4.43 -22.63 26.31
C ALA A 39 -3.16 -22.14 25.62
N ASP A 40 -2.57 -21.05 26.08
CA ASP A 40 -1.30 -20.50 25.58
C ASP A 40 -0.17 -21.53 25.72
N ARG A 41 -0.07 -22.20 26.87
CA ARG A 41 0.93 -23.25 27.09
C ARG A 41 0.73 -24.46 26.18
N LYS A 42 -0.51 -24.89 25.96
CA LYS A 42 -0.84 -26.01 25.08
C LYS A 42 -0.51 -25.68 23.63
N GLN A 43 -0.83 -24.46 23.18
CA GLN A 43 -0.63 -24.01 21.79
C GLN A 43 0.77 -23.40 21.56
N LYS A 44 1.58 -23.22 22.61
CA LYS A 44 2.92 -22.59 22.57
C LYS A 44 2.88 -21.19 21.92
N THR A 45 1.80 -20.46 22.11
CA THR A 45 1.60 -19.10 21.58
C THR A 45 0.70 -18.30 22.50
N THR A 46 0.85 -16.99 22.54
CA THR A 46 -0.05 -16.10 23.28
C THR A 46 -1.28 -15.79 22.44
N LEU A 47 -2.47 -16.10 22.96
CA LEU A 47 -3.75 -15.98 22.26
C LEU A 47 -4.46 -14.64 22.49
N VAL A 48 -4.04 -13.90 23.52
CA VAL A 48 -4.68 -12.66 23.94
C VAL A 48 -3.67 -11.53 23.99
N GLY A 49 -4.05 -10.36 23.44
CA GLY A 49 -3.27 -9.14 23.51
C GLY A 49 -3.22 -8.37 22.20
N PRO A 50 -2.60 -7.16 22.19
CA PRO A 50 -2.62 -6.26 21.04
C PRO A 50 -1.97 -6.82 19.78
N HIS A 51 -1.11 -7.84 19.90
CA HIS A 51 -0.54 -8.57 18.75
C HIS A 51 -1.56 -9.46 18.04
N ARG A 52 -2.78 -9.60 18.59
CA ARG A 52 -3.92 -10.31 18.02
C ARG A 52 -5.01 -9.36 17.52
N ASP A 53 -4.83 -8.07 17.70
CA ASP A 53 -5.75 -7.07 17.17
C ASP A 53 -5.76 -7.11 15.65
N ASP A 54 -6.88 -6.73 15.06
CA ASP A 54 -7.06 -6.72 13.61
C ASP A 54 -7.60 -5.35 13.14
N LEU A 55 -7.60 -5.18 11.83
CA LEU A 55 -8.18 -4.03 11.14
C LEU A 55 -9.20 -4.52 10.13
N SER A 56 -10.43 -4.05 10.24
CA SER A 56 -11.46 -4.28 9.24
C SER A 56 -11.53 -3.10 8.26
N PHE A 57 -11.75 -3.44 7.01
CA PHE A 57 -11.78 -2.48 5.90
C PHE A 57 -13.15 -2.51 5.24
N TYR A 58 -13.80 -1.35 5.16
CA TYR A 58 -15.11 -1.19 4.56
C TYR A 58 -15.03 -0.20 3.41
N ILE A 59 -15.61 -0.55 2.26
CA ILE A 59 -15.83 0.36 1.14
C ILE A 59 -17.34 0.51 0.97
N ASN A 60 -17.83 1.75 1.07
CA ASN A 60 -19.25 2.06 0.99
C ASN A 60 -20.11 1.20 1.92
N GLY A 61 -19.60 0.91 3.14
CA GLY A 61 -20.26 0.10 4.15
C GLY A 61 -20.14 -1.42 3.97
N ILE A 62 -19.47 -1.90 2.93
CA ILE A 62 -19.29 -3.33 2.65
C ILE A 62 -17.90 -3.77 3.12
N ASP A 63 -17.82 -4.84 3.93
CA ASP A 63 -16.55 -5.47 4.31
C ASP A 63 -15.86 -6.03 3.07
N ILE A 64 -14.71 -5.41 2.71
CA ILE A 64 -14.00 -5.78 1.49
C ILE A 64 -13.15 -7.04 1.63
N ARG A 65 -12.86 -7.50 2.83
CA ARG A 65 -12.15 -8.75 3.05
C ARG A 65 -13.01 -9.94 2.61
N ARG A 66 -14.33 -9.85 2.83
CA ARG A 66 -15.31 -10.90 2.53
C ARG A 66 -15.99 -10.74 1.17
N PHE A 67 -16.34 -9.50 0.82
CA PHE A 67 -17.22 -9.21 -0.30
C PHE A 67 -16.62 -8.22 -1.31
N GLY A 68 -15.41 -7.72 -1.07
CA GLY A 68 -14.74 -6.80 -1.97
C GLY A 68 -14.19 -7.50 -3.22
N SER A 69 -14.21 -6.80 -4.35
CA SER A 69 -13.50 -7.25 -5.53
C SER A 69 -11.98 -7.22 -5.28
N GLN A 70 -11.23 -8.03 -6.04
CA GLN A 70 -9.75 -8.01 -5.95
C GLN A 70 -9.19 -6.60 -6.17
N GLY A 71 -9.76 -5.83 -7.13
CA GLY A 71 -9.36 -4.45 -7.38
C GLY A 71 -9.59 -3.53 -6.17
N GLN A 72 -10.69 -3.70 -5.44
CA GLN A 72 -10.99 -2.95 -4.22
C GLN A 72 -10.00 -3.29 -3.09
N GLN A 73 -9.75 -4.59 -2.88
CA GLN A 73 -8.79 -5.04 -1.87
C GLN A 73 -7.38 -4.50 -2.13
N ARG A 74 -6.90 -4.59 -3.37
CA ARG A 74 -5.59 -4.05 -3.80
C ARG A 74 -5.51 -2.54 -3.64
N THR A 75 -6.56 -1.81 -4.06
CA THR A 75 -6.61 -0.35 -3.93
C THR A 75 -6.63 0.08 -2.46
N ALA A 76 -7.34 -0.64 -1.60
CA ALA A 76 -7.36 -0.36 -0.15
C ALA A 76 -5.99 -0.61 0.48
N ALA A 77 -5.32 -1.72 0.16
CA ALA A 77 -3.97 -2.03 0.62
C ALA A 77 -2.96 -0.97 0.17
N LEU A 78 -3.02 -0.54 -1.09
CA LEU A 78 -2.18 0.52 -1.63
C LEU A 78 -2.46 1.86 -0.93
N SER A 79 -3.74 2.18 -0.67
CA SER A 79 -4.13 3.39 0.06
C SER A 79 -3.56 3.43 1.47
N LEU A 80 -3.51 2.27 2.14
CA LEU A 80 -2.89 2.13 3.46
C LEU A 80 -1.40 2.41 3.40
N LYS A 81 -0.69 1.83 2.42
CA LYS A 81 0.75 2.05 2.23
C LYS A 81 1.09 3.51 1.92
N LEU A 82 0.31 4.18 1.08
CA LEU A 82 0.51 5.60 0.82
C LEU A 82 0.18 6.47 2.04
N ALA A 83 -0.81 6.08 2.85
CA ALA A 83 -1.10 6.78 4.11
C ALA A 83 0.02 6.60 5.14
N GLU A 84 0.71 5.45 5.15
CA GLU A 84 1.90 5.20 5.97
C GLU A 84 3.05 6.16 5.59
N ILE A 85 3.27 6.40 4.30
CA ILE A 85 4.27 7.37 3.82
C ILE A 85 3.99 8.78 4.38
N GLU A 86 2.74 9.22 4.30
CA GLU A 86 2.35 10.54 4.84
C GLU A 86 2.50 10.60 6.37
N LEU A 87 2.26 9.49 7.07
CA LEU A 87 2.49 9.38 8.50
C LEU A 87 3.99 9.49 8.85
N VAL A 88 4.84 8.76 8.13
CA VAL A 88 6.31 8.82 8.30
C VAL A 88 6.81 10.24 8.06
N LYS A 89 6.39 10.89 6.97
CA LYS A 89 6.71 12.28 6.69
C LYS A 89 6.29 13.22 7.83
N LYS A 90 5.08 13.02 8.37
CA LYS A 90 4.59 13.85 9.48
C LYS A 90 5.46 13.71 10.74
N ILE A 91 5.92 12.50 11.03
CA ILE A 91 6.71 12.19 12.24
C ILE A 91 8.19 12.56 12.04
N LYS A 92 8.79 12.13 10.93
CA LYS A 92 10.22 12.28 10.66
C LYS A 92 10.58 13.59 9.94
N LYS A 93 9.59 14.30 9.40
CA LYS A 93 9.75 15.53 8.57
C LYS A 93 10.49 15.29 7.25
N GLU A 94 10.67 14.04 6.87
CA GLU A 94 11.34 13.60 5.64
C GLU A 94 10.50 12.53 4.95
N TYR A 95 10.59 12.46 3.62
CA TYR A 95 9.97 11.37 2.87
C TYR A 95 10.81 10.10 2.97
N PRO A 96 10.20 8.93 3.17
CA PRO A 96 10.89 7.66 3.03
C PRO A 96 11.23 7.37 1.57
N ILE A 97 12.18 6.45 1.32
CA ILE A 97 12.36 5.85 0.00
C ILE A 97 11.25 4.82 -0.19
N LEU A 98 10.54 4.91 -1.31
CA LEU A 98 9.45 4.00 -1.65
C LEU A 98 9.95 2.89 -2.59
N LEU A 99 9.65 1.65 -2.22
CA LEU A 99 9.92 0.48 -3.06
C LEU A 99 8.57 -0.11 -3.49
N LEU A 100 8.34 -0.15 -4.81
CA LEU A 100 7.14 -0.73 -5.42
C LEU A 100 7.57 -1.93 -6.27
N ASP A 101 7.32 -3.13 -5.74
CA ASP A 101 7.66 -4.38 -6.41
C ASP A 101 6.44 -4.93 -7.15
N ASP A 102 6.47 -4.87 -8.47
CA ASP A 102 5.43 -5.32 -9.43
C ASP A 102 4.00 -4.78 -9.17
N VAL A 103 3.88 -3.69 -8.39
CA VAL A 103 2.57 -3.13 -7.98
C VAL A 103 1.76 -2.62 -9.17
N LEU A 104 2.44 -2.18 -10.21
CA LEU A 104 1.78 -1.51 -11.34
C LEU A 104 1.10 -2.50 -12.28
N SER A 105 1.62 -3.72 -12.41
CA SER A 105 0.98 -4.80 -13.18
C SER A 105 -0.40 -5.20 -12.62
N GLU A 106 -0.63 -4.90 -11.34
CA GLU A 106 -1.87 -5.23 -10.63
C GLU A 106 -2.95 -4.13 -10.70
N LEU A 107 -2.63 -2.99 -11.30
CA LEU A 107 -3.51 -1.82 -11.37
C LEU A 107 -3.96 -1.56 -12.80
N ASP A 108 -5.21 -1.09 -12.96
CA ASP A 108 -5.66 -0.51 -14.21
C ASP A 108 -4.99 0.85 -14.47
N GLY A 109 -4.97 1.30 -15.73
CA GLY A 109 -4.25 2.51 -16.15
C GLY A 109 -4.62 3.76 -15.34
N LYS A 110 -5.89 3.95 -14.98
CA LYS A 110 -6.32 5.12 -14.18
C LYS A 110 -5.73 5.09 -12.78
N ARG A 111 -5.70 3.91 -12.14
CA ARG A 111 -5.09 3.74 -10.82
C ARG A 111 -3.57 3.88 -10.86
N GLN A 112 -2.94 3.41 -11.93
CA GLN A 112 -1.51 3.64 -12.18
C GLN A 112 -1.21 5.14 -12.25
N ASP A 113 -1.97 5.92 -13.05
CA ASP A 113 -1.81 7.37 -13.16
C ASP A 113 -1.96 8.08 -11.81
N HIS A 114 -2.97 7.71 -11.04
CA HIS A 114 -3.19 8.29 -9.72
C HIS A 114 -2.08 7.95 -8.73
N LEU A 115 -1.57 6.70 -8.75
CA LEU A 115 -0.44 6.29 -7.93
C LEU A 115 0.79 7.10 -8.31
N LEU A 116 1.18 7.10 -9.58
CA LEU A 116 2.36 7.80 -10.08
C LEU A 116 2.30 9.31 -9.79
N ALA A 117 1.13 9.93 -9.94
CA ALA A 117 0.93 11.33 -9.58
C ALA A 117 1.13 11.58 -8.07
N SER A 118 0.74 10.62 -7.22
CA SER A 118 0.84 10.75 -5.76
C SER A 118 2.26 10.62 -5.23
N ILE A 119 3.16 9.94 -5.95
CA ILE A 119 4.54 9.66 -5.51
C ILE A 119 5.60 10.53 -6.19
N ARG A 120 5.22 11.51 -7.02
CA ARG A 120 6.16 12.37 -7.79
C ARG A 120 7.24 13.06 -6.94
N HIS A 121 6.98 13.27 -5.65
CA HIS A 121 7.89 13.96 -4.73
C HIS A 121 8.72 13.00 -3.87
N ILE A 122 8.63 11.70 -4.15
CA ILE A 122 9.21 10.65 -3.32
C ILE A 122 10.25 9.92 -4.16
N GLN A 123 11.45 9.74 -3.60
CA GLN A 123 12.42 8.86 -4.24
C GLN A 123 11.85 7.43 -4.30
N THR A 124 11.57 6.97 -5.50
CA THR A 124 10.85 5.70 -5.70
C THR A 124 11.65 4.77 -6.60
N ILE A 125 11.71 3.51 -6.22
CA ILE A 125 12.25 2.42 -7.04
C ILE A 125 11.07 1.51 -7.38
N ILE A 126 10.85 1.29 -8.67
CA ILE A 126 9.73 0.49 -9.18
C ILE A 126 10.31 -0.67 -9.97
N THR A 127 9.88 -1.90 -9.65
CA THR A 127 10.13 -3.06 -10.50
C THR A 127 8.88 -3.37 -11.34
N CYS A 128 9.07 -3.76 -12.58
CA CYS A 128 7.98 -4.16 -13.48
C CYS A 128 8.50 -5.05 -14.61
N THR A 129 7.61 -5.84 -15.19
CA THR A 129 7.83 -6.59 -16.43
C THR A 129 7.15 -5.84 -17.57
N GLY A 130 7.93 -5.33 -18.56
CA GLY A 130 7.38 -4.59 -19.70
C GLY A 130 7.35 -3.07 -19.46
N LEU A 131 8.36 -2.41 -19.98
CA LEU A 131 8.52 -0.95 -19.85
C LEU A 131 7.62 -0.17 -20.82
N ASP A 132 7.23 -0.80 -21.94
CA ASP A 132 6.56 -0.15 -23.06
C ASP A 132 5.17 0.41 -22.71
N ASP A 133 4.45 -0.26 -21.81
CA ASP A 133 3.16 0.22 -21.31
C ASP A 133 3.30 1.42 -20.36
N PHE A 134 4.47 1.62 -19.76
CA PHE A 134 4.76 2.68 -18.82
C PHE A 134 5.10 4.02 -19.45
N ILE A 135 5.75 3.98 -20.61
CA ILE A 135 6.26 5.18 -21.32
C ILE A 135 5.11 6.04 -21.87
N SER A 136 3.92 5.46 -22.03
CA SER A 136 2.74 6.18 -22.53
C SER A 136 2.18 7.21 -21.52
N HIS A 137 2.59 7.14 -20.26
CA HIS A 137 2.08 8.00 -19.21
C HIS A 137 3.10 9.09 -18.87
N SER A 138 2.66 10.31 -18.65
CA SER A 138 3.45 11.53 -18.39
C SER A 138 4.27 11.46 -17.09
N PHE A 139 4.88 10.33 -16.78
CA PHE A 139 5.72 10.12 -15.60
C PHE A 139 7.19 10.25 -15.98
N GLN A 140 7.89 11.16 -15.32
CA GLN A 140 9.32 11.37 -15.53
C GLN A 140 10.10 10.27 -14.84
N ILE A 141 10.83 9.45 -15.63
CA ILE A 141 11.74 8.42 -15.14
C ILE A 141 13.16 9.01 -15.19
N ASP A 142 13.83 9.06 -14.04
CA ASP A 142 15.21 9.58 -13.96
C ASP A 142 16.25 8.55 -14.44
N LYS A 143 16.02 7.28 -14.12
CA LYS A 143 16.91 6.16 -14.47
C LYS A 143 16.12 4.89 -14.71
N THR A 144 16.52 4.14 -15.73
CA THR A 144 16.01 2.80 -16.02
C THR A 144 17.14 1.78 -15.90
N PHE A 145 16.89 0.72 -15.14
CA PHE A 145 17.79 -0.42 -15.03
C PHE A 145 17.13 -1.63 -15.67
N ARG A 146 17.74 -2.16 -16.70
CA ARG A 146 17.28 -3.40 -17.34
C ARG A 146 18.05 -4.59 -16.79
N VAL A 147 17.33 -5.61 -16.38
CA VAL A 147 17.91 -6.84 -15.84
C VAL A 147 17.61 -7.99 -16.81
N VAL A 148 18.65 -8.60 -17.38
CA VAL A 148 18.52 -9.72 -18.29
C VAL A 148 19.56 -10.79 -17.90
N SER A 149 19.08 -11.99 -17.60
CA SER A 149 19.95 -13.13 -17.23
C SER A 149 21.00 -12.79 -16.15
N GLY A 150 20.57 -12.04 -15.11
CA GLY A 150 21.45 -11.64 -14.00
C GLY A 150 22.37 -10.45 -14.30
N THR A 151 22.34 -9.91 -15.51
CA THR A 151 23.12 -8.73 -15.90
C THR A 151 22.27 -7.47 -15.83
N VAL A 152 22.79 -6.43 -15.17
CA VAL A 152 22.11 -5.14 -15.01
C VAL A 152 22.75 -4.12 -15.95
N THR A 153 21.94 -3.49 -16.78
CA THR A 153 22.35 -2.36 -17.65
C THR A 153 21.55 -1.12 -17.26
N CYS A 154 22.24 0.03 -17.18
CA CYS A 154 21.60 1.31 -16.91
C CYS A 154 21.32 2.02 -18.22
N GLU A 155 20.04 2.28 -18.49
CA GLU A 155 19.60 3.06 -19.65
C GLU A 155 19.27 4.48 -19.18
N ARG A 156 19.83 5.49 -19.83
CA ARG A 156 19.39 6.87 -19.60
C ARG A 156 18.07 7.08 -20.33
N PRO A 157 17.06 7.65 -19.71
CA PRO A 157 15.83 7.97 -20.42
C PRO A 157 16.16 8.86 -21.62
N ASN A 158 15.73 8.47 -22.81
CA ASN A 158 15.77 9.35 -23.97
C ASN A 158 14.98 10.61 -23.61
N LYS A 159 15.66 11.75 -23.61
CA LYS A 159 14.97 13.05 -23.58
C LYS A 159 14.11 13.06 -24.85
N THR A 160 12.82 12.82 -24.69
CA THR A 160 11.85 13.05 -25.76
C THR A 160 11.98 14.52 -26.11
N THR A 161 12.60 14.77 -27.26
CA THR A 161 12.72 16.10 -27.87
C THR A 161 11.29 16.57 -28.10
N SER A 162 10.83 17.48 -27.25
CA SER A 162 9.65 18.29 -27.56
C SER A 162 9.98 19.06 -28.84
N GLN A 163 9.54 18.53 -29.98
CA GLN A 163 9.47 19.32 -31.20
C GLN A 163 8.32 20.30 -31.04
N THR A 164 8.67 21.52 -31.16
CA THR A 164 7.95 22.77 -31.38
C THR A 164 6.68 22.63 -32.21
#